data_1c2aa2a5d88eb790b2e052d96c048a14
#
_entry.id   1c2aa2a5d88eb790b2e052d96c048a14
#
_cell.length_a   1.000
_cell.length_b   1.000
_cell.length_c   1.000
_cell.angle_alpha   90.00
_cell.angle_beta   90.00
_cell.angle_gamma   90.00
#
_symmetry.space_group_name_H-M   'P 1'
#
loop_
_entity.id
_entity.type
_entity.pdbx_description
1 polymer ?
#
loop_
_entity_poly.entity_id
_entity_poly.type
_entity_poly.pdbx_seq_one_letter_code
_entity_poly.pdbx_strand_id
1 'polypeptide(L)'
;QQNLSYLQKLNKIFYIYPFNTLVEQNMESIGKIFGENERVMSQVAVVNSLVPMKDRDEGNDWNRILLDRQFLNYPIVLSTHVMLFRTMFGHAKEDVFGFHQLSHSVIILDEIQSYKNELWGEIITFLKGFAELMQMKIIIMSATLPDLSQLVDGKCNVVKLIRNPEKYTLHPTFANRVICNYELLQEEITLDRLRRHVLENMQLR
;
A
#
# COMPACT_ATOMS: atom_id res chain seq x y z
N GLN A 1 24.81 14.94 -6.56
CA GLN A 1 25.31 14.92 -5.16
C GLN A 1 24.20 15.23 -4.15
N GLN A 2 23.30 16.19 -4.40
CA GLN A 2 22.19 16.51 -3.48
C GLN A 2 21.19 15.35 -3.30
N ASN A 3 20.94 14.58 -4.35
CA ASN A 3 20.02 13.42 -4.29
C ASN A 3 20.60 12.24 -3.48
N LEU A 4 21.90 12.03 -3.52
CA LEU A 4 22.56 10.98 -2.74
C LEU A 4 22.55 11.28 -1.24
N SER A 5 22.76 12.53 -0.85
CA SER A 5 22.69 12.94 0.57
C SER A 5 21.28 12.80 1.15
N TYR A 6 20.25 12.92 0.31
CA TYR A 6 18.86 12.72 0.70
C TYR A 6 18.52 11.24 0.90
N LEU A 7 18.98 10.37 0.00
CA LEU A 7 18.79 8.91 0.11
C LEU A 7 19.54 8.32 1.31
N GLN A 8 20.69 8.88 1.69
CA GLN A 8 21.44 8.46 2.88
C GLN A 8 20.72 8.71 4.21
N LYS A 9 19.66 9.53 4.21
CA LYS A 9 18.83 9.80 5.40
C LYS A 9 17.63 8.86 5.55
N LEU A 10 17.37 8.02 4.55
CA LEU A 10 16.26 7.06 4.60
C LEU A 10 16.75 5.76 5.22
N ASN A 11 16.06 5.33 6.28
CA ASN A 11 16.43 4.11 6.99
C ASN A 11 15.83 2.87 6.34
N LYS A 12 14.53 2.92 5.98
CA LYS A 12 13.77 1.73 5.57
C LYS A 12 12.69 2.07 4.56
N ILE A 13 12.23 1.02 3.89
CA ILE A 13 11.07 1.07 2.99
C ILE A 13 10.04 0.09 3.52
N PHE A 14 8.85 0.58 3.77
CA PHE A 14 7.67 -0.23 4.08
C PHE A 14 6.73 -0.22 2.88
N TYR A 15 6.47 -1.39 2.31
CA TYR A 15 5.47 -1.54 1.26
C TYR A 15 4.23 -2.20 1.86
N ILE A 16 3.13 -1.47 1.90
CA ILE A 16 1.94 -1.80 2.68
C ILE A 16 0.77 -2.07 1.76
N TYR A 17 0.20 -3.25 1.89
CA TYR A 17 -0.90 -3.77 1.07
C TYR A 17 -2.17 -3.96 1.90
N PRO A 18 -3.37 -3.94 1.27
CA PRO A 18 -4.62 -4.17 1.98
C PRO A 18 -4.78 -5.61 2.46
N PHE A 19 -4.23 -6.59 1.72
CA PHE A 19 -4.45 -8.02 1.95
C PHE A 19 -3.15 -8.82 1.91
N ASN A 20 -3.10 -9.90 2.69
CA ASN A 20 -1.94 -10.81 2.74
C ASN A 20 -1.63 -11.46 1.38
N THR A 21 -2.65 -11.78 0.58
CA THR A 21 -2.47 -12.36 -0.76
C THR A 21 -1.65 -11.45 -1.68
N LEU A 22 -1.84 -10.14 -1.59
CA LEU A 22 -1.04 -9.17 -2.36
C LEU A 22 0.41 -9.10 -1.86
N VAL A 23 0.62 -9.23 -0.56
CA VAL A 23 1.98 -9.30 0.03
C VAL A 23 2.73 -10.49 -0.54
N GLU A 24 2.10 -11.67 -0.57
CA GLU A 24 2.68 -12.91 -1.09
C GLU A 24 2.99 -12.81 -2.59
N GLN A 25 2.03 -12.31 -3.39
CA GLN A 25 2.22 -12.13 -4.84
C GLN A 25 3.36 -11.15 -5.17
N ASN A 26 3.47 -10.07 -4.38
CA ASN A 26 4.55 -9.11 -4.59
C ASN A 26 5.90 -9.65 -4.12
N MET A 27 5.93 -10.43 -3.05
CA MET A 27 7.15 -11.14 -2.65
C MET A 27 7.62 -12.11 -3.72
N GLU A 28 6.70 -12.86 -4.35
CA GLU A 28 7.01 -13.72 -5.50
C GLU A 28 7.56 -12.92 -6.69
N SER A 29 6.96 -11.75 -6.96
CA SER A 29 7.42 -10.85 -8.04
C SER A 29 8.82 -10.30 -7.77
N ILE A 30 9.12 -9.92 -6.52
CA ILE A 30 10.46 -9.51 -6.09
C ILE A 30 11.44 -10.69 -6.26
N GLY A 31 11.03 -11.91 -5.89
CA GLY A 31 11.81 -13.11 -6.08
C GLY A 31 12.12 -13.41 -7.54
N LYS A 32 11.19 -13.17 -8.46
CA LYS A 32 11.42 -13.32 -9.91
C LYS A 32 12.45 -12.30 -10.46
N ILE A 33 12.48 -11.09 -9.88
CA ILE A 33 13.37 -10.02 -10.34
C ILE A 33 14.76 -10.13 -9.71
N PHE A 34 14.84 -10.43 -8.42
CA PHE A 34 16.06 -10.36 -7.62
C PHE A 34 16.49 -11.71 -7.03
N GLY A 35 15.76 -12.81 -7.32
CA GLY A 35 15.95 -14.10 -6.65
C GLY A 35 17.35 -14.67 -6.77
N GLU A 36 18.08 -14.35 -7.85
CA GLU A 36 19.49 -14.72 -8.02
C GLU A 36 20.45 -13.90 -7.13
N ASN A 37 19.96 -12.81 -6.53
CA ASN A 37 20.75 -11.94 -5.67
C ASN A 37 20.39 -12.16 -4.20
N GLU A 38 21.02 -13.16 -3.57
CA GLU A 38 20.81 -13.50 -2.16
C GLU A 38 20.98 -12.30 -1.22
N ARG A 39 21.90 -11.39 -1.54
CA ARG A 39 22.14 -10.18 -0.75
C ARG A 39 20.92 -9.24 -0.73
N VAL A 40 20.20 -9.14 -1.83
CA VAL A 40 18.97 -8.34 -1.91
C VAL A 40 17.85 -9.07 -1.20
N MET A 41 17.68 -10.37 -1.45
CA MET A 41 16.60 -11.15 -0.88
C MET A 41 16.69 -11.27 0.64
N SER A 42 17.88 -11.33 1.20
CA SER A 42 18.08 -11.35 2.66
C SER A 42 17.71 -10.03 3.36
N GLN A 43 17.55 -8.94 2.60
CA GLN A 43 17.17 -7.63 3.13
C GLN A 43 15.66 -7.37 3.04
N VAL A 44 14.88 -8.28 2.44
CA VAL A 44 13.44 -8.16 2.28
C VAL A 44 12.73 -9.11 3.24
N ALA A 45 11.82 -8.58 4.04
CA ALA A 45 11.00 -9.39 4.93
C ALA A 45 9.51 -9.18 4.69
N VAL A 46 8.76 -10.27 4.77
CA VAL A 46 7.30 -10.24 4.89
C VAL A 46 6.94 -10.28 6.36
N VAL A 47 6.24 -9.25 6.83
CA VAL A 47 5.76 -9.15 8.20
C VAL A 47 4.24 -8.95 8.18
N ASN A 48 3.51 -10.03 8.40
CA ASN A 48 2.06 -10.02 8.50
C ASN A 48 1.58 -10.90 9.66
N SER A 49 0.30 -10.79 10.04
CA SER A 49 -0.27 -11.50 11.17
C SER A 49 -0.43 -13.02 10.96
N LEU A 50 -0.27 -13.50 9.74
CA LEU A 50 -0.64 -14.86 9.33
C LEU A 50 0.54 -15.76 8.98
N VAL A 51 1.76 -15.24 8.90
CA VAL A 51 2.89 -16.10 8.56
C VAL A 51 3.30 -16.89 9.80
N PRO A 52 2.82 -18.15 9.93
CA PRO A 52 3.49 -19.10 10.78
C PRO A 52 4.89 -19.21 10.19
N MET A 53 5.88 -19.12 11.01
CA MET A 53 7.24 -19.31 10.56
C MET A 53 7.38 -20.71 9.97
N LYS A 54 7.35 -20.78 8.66
CA LYS A 54 7.90 -21.94 7.96
C LYS A 54 9.39 -21.72 7.98
N ASP A 55 10.09 -22.34 8.97
CA ASP A 55 11.39 -22.82 8.62
C ASP A 55 11.97 -23.78 9.63
N ARG A 56 12.43 -24.81 9.06
CA ARG A 56 13.06 -26.01 9.50
C ARG A 56 14.58 -25.79 9.66
N ASP A 57 15.01 -24.76 10.31
CA ASP A 57 16.40 -24.69 10.76
C ASP A 57 16.43 -24.77 12.28
N GLU A 58 16.67 -25.98 12.74
CA GLU A 58 16.92 -26.31 14.12
C GLU A 58 18.27 -25.69 14.53
N GLY A 59 18.19 -24.48 15.11
CA GLY A 59 19.39 -23.85 15.65
C GLY A 59 19.13 -22.48 16.29
N ASN A 60 20.15 -21.95 16.92
CA ASN A 60 20.22 -20.69 17.65
C ASN A 60 19.76 -19.43 16.85
N ASP A 61 19.55 -19.56 15.55
CA ASP A 61 19.15 -18.47 14.64
C ASP A 61 17.66 -18.13 14.70
N TRP A 62 16.82 -19.07 15.16
CA TRP A 62 15.38 -18.90 15.23
C TRP A 62 14.93 -17.72 16.09
N ASN A 63 15.47 -17.61 17.29
CA ASN A 63 15.15 -16.50 18.18
C ASN A 63 15.58 -15.15 17.61
N ARG A 64 16.68 -15.13 16.86
CA ARG A 64 17.17 -13.94 16.19
C ARG A 64 16.24 -13.50 15.06
N ILE A 65 15.81 -14.43 14.20
CA ILE A 65 14.84 -14.16 13.12
C ILE A 65 13.52 -13.65 13.69
N LEU A 66 13.06 -14.23 14.81
CA LEU A 66 11.88 -13.77 15.54
C LEU A 66 12.02 -12.32 15.98
N LEU A 67 13.13 -12.01 16.63
CA LEU A 67 13.43 -10.67 17.13
C LEU A 67 13.56 -9.67 15.95
N ASP A 68 14.26 -10.03 14.90
CA ASP A 68 14.44 -9.17 13.74
C ASP A 68 13.10 -8.84 13.05
N ARG A 69 12.16 -9.79 12.99
CA ARG A 69 10.80 -9.56 12.51
C ARG A 69 9.99 -8.69 13.46
N GLN A 70 10.04 -8.98 14.75
CA GLN A 70 9.32 -8.24 15.78
C GLN A 70 9.79 -6.79 15.88
N PHE A 71 11.08 -6.56 15.73
CA PHE A 71 11.70 -5.24 15.71
C PHE A 71 11.75 -4.61 14.32
N LEU A 72 11.21 -5.25 13.29
CA LEU A 72 11.24 -4.79 11.90
C LEU A 72 12.66 -4.46 11.41
N ASN A 73 13.65 -5.27 11.75
CA ASN A 73 15.08 -5.03 11.48
C ASN A 73 15.50 -5.30 10.02
N TYR A 74 14.58 -5.17 9.07
CA TYR A 74 14.86 -5.35 7.64
C TYR A 74 14.81 -4.01 6.91
N PRO A 75 15.71 -3.76 5.94
CA PRO A 75 15.68 -2.53 5.13
C PRO A 75 14.42 -2.38 4.30
N ILE A 76 13.84 -3.50 3.83
CA ILE A 76 12.61 -3.53 3.04
C ILE A 76 11.62 -4.45 3.74
N VAL A 77 10.48 -3.93 4.11
CA VAL A 77 9.41 -4.66 4.80
C VAL A 77 8.14 -4.62 3.95
N LEU A 78 7.65 -5.79 3.57
CA LEU A 78 6.33 -5.97 2.97
C LEU A 78 5.35 -6.34 4.09
N SER A 79 4.26 -5.61 4.20
CA SER A 79 3.30 -5.83 5.29
C SER A 79 1.89 -5.43 4.88
N THR A 80 0.96 -5.54 5.81
CA THR A 80 -0.43 -5.14 5.60
C THR A 80 -0.77 -3.84 6.32
N HIS A 81 -1.84 -3.18 5.86
CA HIS A 81 -2.39 -2.00 6.51
C HIS A 81 -2.69 -2.26 8.01
N VAL A 82 -3.22 -3.44 8.33
CA VAL A 82 -3.52 -3.82 9.72
C VAL A 82 -2.26 -3.81 10.57
N MET A 83 -1.16 -4.39 10.08
CA MET A 83 0.11 -4.42 10.81
C MET A 83 0.72 -3.04 10.97
N LEU A 84 0.67 -2.19 9.93
CA LEU A 84 1.14 -0.81 10.02
C LEU A 84 0.38 -0.05 11.10
N PHE A 85 -0.95 -0.08 11.07
CA PHE A 85 -1.76 0.64 12.04
C PHE A 85 -1.66 0.06 13.45
N ARG A 86 -1.47 -1.26 13.60
CA ARG A 86 -1.13 -1.83 14.90
C ARG A 86 0.19 -1.29 15.44
N THR A 87 1.21 -1.18 14.59
CA THR A 87 2.50 -0.58 14.99
C THR A 87 2.36 0.89 15.38
N MET A 88 1.46 1.64 14.71
CA MET A 88 1.26 3.07 14.97
C MET A 88 0.35 3.35 16.19
N PHE A 89 -0.66 2.53 16.44
CA PHE A 89 -1.72 2.80 17.40
C PHE A 89 -1.93 1.68 18.43
N GLY A 90 -1.24 0.56 18.29
CA GLY A 90 -1.39 -0.58 19.19
C GLY A 90 -0.90 -0.28 20.61
N HIS A 91 -1.43 -1.03 21.57
CA HIS A 91 -1.11 -0.88 23.00
C HIS A 91 -0.33 -2.08 23.54
N ALA A 92 -0.26 -3.18 22.80
CA ALA A 92 0.52 -4.34 23.19
C ALA A 92 2.01 -4.06 23.03
N LYS A 93 2.84 -4.69 23.86
CA LYS A 93 4.31 -4.53 23.79
C LYS A 93 4.83 -4.87 22.41
N GLU A 94 4.29 -5.92 21.82
CA GLU A 94 4.66 -6.43 20.49
C GLU A 94 4.37 -5.40 19.38
N ASP A 95 3.32 -4.62 19.54
CA ASP A 95 2.94 -3.59 18.55
C ASP A 95 3.91 -2.41 18.58
N VAL A 96 4.42 -2.07 19.76
CA VAL A 96 5.26 -0.88 19.98
C VAL A 96 6.72 -1.11 19.62
N PHE A 97 7.20 -2.36 19.63
CA PHE A 97 8.62 -2.66 19.38
C PHE A 97 9.11 -2.16 18.02
N GLY A 98 8.31 -2.28 16.99
CA GLY A 98 8.66 -1.82 15.64
C GLY A 98 8.46 -0.32 15.39
N PHE A 99 7.81 0.41 16.31
CA PHE A 99 7.38 1.79 16.08
C PHE A 99 8.53 2.74 15.74
N HIS A 100 9.66 2.65 16.45
CA HIS A 100 10.82 3.50 16.21
C HIS A 100 11.44 3.31 14.81
N GLN A 101 11.22 2.17 14.16
CA GLN A 101 11.71 1.86 12.83
C GLN A 101 10.98 2.62 11.73
N LEU A 102 9.81 3.18 12.03
CA LEU A 102 9.07 4.05 11.12
C LEU A 102 9.75 5.39 10.91
N SER A 103 10.62 5.81 11.86
CA SER A 103 11.33 7.08 11.75
C SER A 103 12.28 7.10 10.54
N HIS A 104 12.28 8.22 9.79
CA HIS A 104 13.07 8.41 8.58
C HIS A 104 12.85 7.31 7.51
N SER A 105 11.67 6.70 7.47
CA SER A 105 11.32 5.67 6.50
C SER A 105 10.53 6.23 5.32
N VAL A 106 10.42 5.41 4.27
CA VAL A 106 9.44 5.58 3.20
C VAL A 106 8.34 4.54 3.41
N ILE A 107 7.11 5.00 3.51
CA ILE A 107 5.93 4.13 3.58
C ILE A 107 5.16 4.25 2.28
N ILE A 108 5.01 3.15 1.56
CA ILE A 108 4.23 3.05 0.33
C ILE A 108 2.91 2.36 0.71
N LEU A 109 1.81 3.09 0.64
CA LEU A 109 0.46 2.58 0.89
C LEU A 109 -0.20 2.29 -0.44
N ASP A 110 -0.45 1.02 -0.71
CA ASP A 110 -1.09 0.58 -1.94
C ASP A 110 -2.58 0.30 -1.72
N GLU A 111 -3.38 0.52 -2.77
CA GLU A 111 -4.82 0.24 -2.78
C GLU A 111 -5.58 0.90 -1.60
N ILE A 112 -5.30 2.17 -1.32
CA ILE A 112 -5.91 2.88 -0.17
C ILE A 112 -7.44 2.94 -0.27
N GLN A 113 -8.03 2.82 -1.47
CA GLN A 113 -9.48 2.78 -1.66
C GLN A 113 -10.15 1.53 -1.05
N SER A 114 -9.38 0.56 -0.56
CA SER A 114 -9.92 -0.56 0.21
C SER A 114 -10.53 -0.15 1.55
N TYR A 115 -10.21 1.04 2.05
CA TYR A 115 -10.83 1.60 3.24
C TYR A 115 -12.18 2.24 2.96
N LYS A 116 -13.04 2.28 3.97
CA LYS A 116 -14.29 3.04 3.90
C LYS A 116 -14.01 4.53 3.68
N ASN A 117 -14.71 5.13 2.73
CA ASN A 117 -14.52 6.54 2.38
C ASN A 117 -14.69 7.50 3.57
N GLU A 118 -15.54 7.14 4.52
CA GLU A 118 -15.82 7.92 5.75
C GLU A 118 -14.56 8.09 6.62
N LEU A 119 -13.62 7.14 6.58
CA LEU A 119 -12.40 7.16 7.40
C LEU A 119 -11.20 7.82 6.72
N TRP A 120 -11.34 8.25 5.48
CA TRP A 120 -10.19 8.78 4.75
C TRP A 120 -9.64 10.08 5.34
N GLY A 121 -10.51 10.98 5.79
CA GLY A 121 -10.11 12.22 6.43
C GLY A 121 -9.22 11.98 7.65
N GLU A 122 -9.65 11.10 8.53
CA GLU A 122 -8.93 10.72 9.73
C GLU A 122 -7.60 10.02 9.39
N ILE A 123 -7.63 9.04 8.48
CA ILE A 123 -6.43 8.31 8.07
C ILE A 123 -5.37 9.27 7.51
N ILE A 124 -5.75 10.15 6.57
CA ILE A 124 -4.81 11.09 5.96
C ILE A 124 -4.29 12.10 6.98
N THR A 125 -5.13 12.57 7.90
CA THR A 125 -4.74 13.49 8.98
C THR A 125 -3.71 12.83 9.92
N PHE A 126 -3.96 11.60 10.34
CA PHE A 126 -3.00 10.85 11.16
C PHE A 126 -1.69 10.58 10.43
N LEU A 127 -1.77 10.11 9.19
CA LEU A 127 -0.57 9.85 8.38
C LEU A 127 0.27 11.11 8.20
N LYS A 128 -0.36 12.28 7.99
CA LYS A 128 0.33 13.57 7.92
C LYS A 128 1.05 13.87 9.24
N GLY A 129 0.35 13.78 10.39
CA GLY A 129 0.94 14.03 11.70
C GLY A 129 2.14 13.14 11.99
N PHE A 130 2.02 11.84 11.71
CA PHE A 130 3.14 10.91 11.88
C PHE A 130 4.29 11.19 10.89
N ALA A 131 3.97 11.55 9.63
CA ALA A 131 4.99 11.89 8.64
C ALA A 131 5.84 13.09 9.10
N GLU A 132 5.21 14.10 9.66
CA GLU A 132 5.89 15.28 10.19
C GLU A 132 6.72 14.93 11.45
N LEU A 133 6.10 14.25 12.43
CA LEU A 133 6.73 13.92 13.71
C LEU A 133 7.94 12.98 13.54
N MET A 134 7.82 11.97 12.70
CA MET A 134 8.83 10.92 12.52
C MET A 134 9.70 11.13 11.28
N GLN A 135 9.52 12.25 10.56
CA GLN A 135 10.23 12.57 9.33
C GLN A 135 10.11 11.48 8.25
N MET A 136 8.93 10.86 8.19
CA MET A 136 8.62 9.82 7.18
C MET A 136 8.23 10.45 5.85
N LYS A 137 8.40 9.69 4.78
CA LYS A 137 7.83 9.99 3.46
C LYS A 137 6.72 8.98 3.18
N ILE A 138 5.52 9.47 2.90
CA ILE A 138 4.38 8.61 2.62
C ILE A 138 4.01 8.75 1.16
N ILE A 139 3.96 7.64 0.46
CA ILE A 139 3.52 7.52 -0.93
C ILE A 139 2.20 6.77 -0.91
N ILE A 140 1.16 7.37 -1.44
CA ILE A 140 -0.16 6.75 -1.55
C ILE A 140 -0.41 6.38 -3.00
N MET A 141 -0.78 5.13 -3.22
CA MET A 141 -1.08 4.58 -4.54
C MET A 141 -2.52 4.04 -4.57
N SER A 142 -3.20 4.30 -5.67
CA SER A 142 -4.56 3.82 -5.90
C SER A 142 -4.92 3.96 -7.37
N ALA A 143 -5.76 3.06 -7.87
CA ALA A 143 -6.33 3.19 -9.21
C ALA A 143 -7.32 4.36 -9.31
N THR A 144 -8.02 4.67 -8.21
CA THR A 144 -9.07 5.70 -8.13
C THR A 144 -8.81 6.63 -6.94
N LEU A 145 -7.72 7.42 -7.03
CA LEU A 145 -7.35 8.32 -5.94
C LEU A 145 -8.15 9.64 -6.06
N PRO A 146 -8.96 10.00 -5.05
CA PRO A 146 -9.58 11.32 -4.99
C PRO A 146 -8.53 12.40 -4.73
N ASP A 147 -8.95 13.65 -4.80
CA ASP A 147 -8.08 14.75 -4.42
C ASP A 147 -7.92 14.79 -2.89
N LEU A 148 -6.83 14.21 -2.42
CA LEU A 148 -6.54 14.12 -0.98
C LEU A 148 -6.38 15.49 -0.32
N SER A 149 -6.10 16.54 -1.08
CA SER A 149 -5.96 17.88 -0.53
C SER A 149 -7.28 18.45 0.01
N GLN A 150 -8.41 17.93 -0.47
CA GLN A 150 -9.75 18.32 -0.02
C GLN A 150 -10.20 17.59 1.26
N LEU A 151 -9.50 16.52 1.63
CA LEU A 151 -9.87 15.68 2.78
C LEU A 151 -9.22 16.13 4.10
N VAL A 152 -8.29 17.06 4.03
CA VAL A 152 -7.51 17.48 5.21
C VAL A 152 -7.70 18.97 5.44
N ASP A 153 -8.18 19.33 6.61
CA ASP A 153 -8.22 20.73 7.06
C ASP A 153 -6.81 21.29 7.19
N GLY A 154 -6.51 22.34 6.43
CA GLY A 154 -5.23 23.01 6.42
C GLY A 154 -4.33 22.63 5.25
N LYS A 155 -3.15 23.26 5.17
CA LYS A 155 -2.18 23.04 4.09
C LYS A 155 -1.59 21.62 4.16
N CYS A 156 -2.15 20.71 3.39
CA CYS A 156 -1.54 19.42 3.16
C CYS A 156 -0.64 19.52 1.92
N ASN A 157 0.66 19.33 2.08
CA ASN A 157 1.61 19.31 0.97
C ASN A 157 1.56 17.96 0.24
N VAL A 158 0.43 17.69 -0.44
CA VAL A 158 0.31 16.53 -1.31
C VAL A 158 0.94 16.85 -2.66
N VAL A 159 1.95 16.09 -3.04
CA VAL A 159 2.63 16.24 -4.33
C VAL A 159 2.23 15.07 -5.23
N LYS A 160 1.65 15.38 -6.40
CA LYS A 160 1.39 14.37 -7.42
C LYS A 160 2.70 13.91 -8.05
N LEU A 161 3.06 12.64 -7.87
CA LEU A 161 4.27 12.05 -8.47
C LEU A 161 4.17 11.98 -9.98
N ILE A 162 2.97 11.71 -10.51
CA ILE A 162 2.68 11.72 -11.95
C ILE A 162 2.11 13.09 -12.32
N ARG A 163 2.90 13.90 -13.00
CA ARG A 163 2.51 15.29 -13.36
C ARG A 163 1.38 15.35 -14.37
N ASN A 164 1.37 14.45 -15.35
CA ASN A 164 0.38 14.40 -16.43
C ASN A 164 -0.21 12.98 -16.55
N PRO A 165 -1.13 12.57 -15.66
CA PRO A 165 -1.75 11.24 -15.70
C PRO A 165 -2.53 11.01 -17.01
N GLU A 166 -3.13 12.06 -17.57
CA GLU A 166 -3.88 12.01 -18.82
C GLU A 166 -3.05 11.46 -20.00
N LYS A 167 -1.75 11.73 -20.04
CA LYS A 167 -0.85 11.19 -21.06
C LYS A 167 -0.88 9.65 -21.10
N TYR A 168 -1.11 9.01 -19.98
CA TYR A 168 -1.16 7.56 -19.86
C TYR A 168 -2.58 7.03 -20.05
N THR A 169 -3.58 7.67 -19.45
CA THR A 169 -4.98 7.22 -19.50
C THR A 169 -5.61 7.45 -20.87
N LEU A 170 -5.26 8.54 -21.58
CA LEU A 170 -5.74 8.85 -22.92
C LEU A 170 -4.84 8.25 -24.03
N HIS A 171 -3.86 7.42 -23.66
CA HIS A 171 -3.05 6.73 -24.69
C HIS A 171 -3.95 5.83 -25.54
N PRO A 172 -3.78 5.78 -26.89
CA PRO A 172 -4.65 5.01 -27.79
C PRO A 172 -4.83 3.55 -27.40
N THR A 173 -3.83 2.94 -26.77
CA THR A 173 -3.89 1.57 -26.25
C THR A 173 -4.92 1.39 -25.15
N PHE A 174 -5.30 2.45 -24.42
CA PHE A 174 -6.19 2.40 -23.26
C PHE A 174 -7.50 3.18 -23.46
N ALA A 175 -7.47 4.25 -24.25
CA ALA A 175 -8.57 5.20 -24.37
C ALA A 175 -9.91 4.58 -24.84
N ASN A 176 -9.86 3.50 -25.62
CA ASN A 176 -11.04 2.87 -26.22
C ASN A 176 -11.42 1.54 -25.54
N ARG A 177 -10.90 1.23 -24.36
CA ARG A 177 -11.20 -0.03 -23.67
C ARG A 177 -12.56 -0.05 -22.99
N VAL A 178 -13.10 1.09 -22.65
CA VAL A 178 -14.37 1.22 -21.95
C VAL A 178 -15.22 2.27 -22.65
N ILE A 179 -16.42 1.87 -23.02
CA ILE A 179 -17.48 2.78 -23.50
C ILE A 179 -18.50 2.88 -22.36
N CYS A 180 -18.64 4.09 -21.80
CA CYS A 180 -19.64 4.34 -20.76
C CYS A 180 -20.96 4.72 -21.41
N ASN A 181 -22.02 3.95 -21.15
CA ASN A 181 -23.38 4.29 -21.50
C ASN A 181 -24.14 4.70 -20.24
N TYR A 182 -24.66 5.91 -20.21
CA TYR A 182 -25.36 6.50 -19.06
C TYR A 182 -26.89 6.56 -19.27
N GLU A 183 -27.43 5.97 -20.31
CA GLU A 183 -28.86 6.02 -20.63
C GLU A 183 -29.73 5.49 -19.49
N LEU A 184 -29.27 4.41 -18.83
CA LEU A 184 -29.97 3.84 -17.68
C LEU A 184 -30.08 4.79 -16.47
N LEU A 185 -29.17 5.74 -16.33
CA LEU A 185 -29.18 6.69 -15.20
C LEU A 185 -30.25 7.79 -15.35
N GLN A 186 -30.83 7.93 -16.54
CA GLN A 186 -31.87 8.94 -16.80
C GLN A 186 -33.26 8.49 -16.34
N GLU A 187 -33.40 7.26 -15.89
CA GLU A 187 -34.67 6.68 -15.47
C GLU A 187 -34.55 6.01 -14.10
N GLU A 188 -35.69 5.80 -13.45
CA GLU A 188 -35.71 5.06 -12.18
C GLU A 188 -35.26 3.61 -12.40
N ILE A 189 -34.13 3.21 -11.79
CA ILE A 189 -33.53 1.88 -11.95
C ILE A 189 -34.10 0.95 -10.90
N THR A 190 -34.91 -0.02 -11.34
CA THR A 190 -35.31 -1.17 -10.53
C THR A 190 -34.36 -2.35 -10.76
N LEU A 191 -34.27 -3.26 -9.79
CA LEU A 191 -33.46 -4.47 -9.91
C LEU A 191 -33.86 -5.34 -11.11
N ASP A 192 -35.17 -5.44 -11.40
CA ASP A 192 -35.68 -6.21 -12.54
C ASP A 192 -35.27 -5.58 -13.88
N ARG A 193 -35.23 -4.26 -13.95
CA ARG A 193 -34.77 -3.55 -15.14
C ARG A 193 -33.28 -3.73 -15.36
N LEU A 194 -32.48 -3.60 -14.29
CA LEU A 194 -31.04 -3.86 -14.35
C LEU A 194 -30.75 -5.30 -14.80
N ARG A 195 -31.45 -6.29 -14.22
CA ARG A 195 -31.32 -7.70 -14.60
C ARG A 195 -31.62 -7.92 -16.07
N ARG A 196 -32.70 -7.33 -16.58
CA ARG A 196 -33.09 -7.43 -17.98
C ARG A 196 -32.03 -6.84 -18.90
N HIS A 197 -31.56 -5.63 -18.58
CA HIS A 197 -30.51 -4.96 -19.33
C HIS A 197 -29.22 -5.78 -19.39
N VAL A 198 -28.80 -6.37 -18.27
CA VAL A 198 -27.62 -7.25 -18.22
C VAL A 198 -27.82 -8.47 -19.12
N LEU A 199 -28.98 -9.14 -19.04
CA LEU A 199 -29.26 -10.33 -19.86
C LEU A 199 -29.31 -10.02 -21.36
N GLU A 200 -29.87 -8.89 -21.74
CA GLU A 200 -29.94 -8.45 -23.15
C GLU A 200 -28.53 -8.17 -23.71
N ASN A 201 -27.65 -7.57 -22.90
CA ASN A 201 -26.29 -7.23 -23.34
C ASN A 201 -25.29 -8.39 -23.22
N MET A 202 -25.56 -9.43 -22.41
CA MET A 202 -24.73 -10.62 -22.35
C MET A 202 -24.87 -11.52 -23.63
N GLN A 203 -25.96 -11.38 -24.40
CA GLN A 203 -26.16 -12.13 -25.64
C GLN A 203 -25.43 -11.54 -26.86
N LEU A 204 -24.79 -10.37 -26.70
CA LEU A 204 -24.06 -9.65 -27.75
C LEU A 204 -22.55 -9.94 -27.80
N ARG A 205 -22.08 -11.01 -27.16
CA ARG A 205 -20.69 -11.46 -27.23
C ARG A 205 -20.55 -12.85 -27.80
#